data_7d2af11410b47ec2e731d57ef800e1ea
#
_entry.id   7d2af11410b47ec2e731d57ef800e1ea
#
_cell.length_a   1.000
_cell.length_b   1.000
_cell.length_c   1.000
_cell.angle_alpha   90.00
_cell.angle_beta   90.00
_cell.angle_gamma   90.00
#
_symmetry.space_group_name_H-M   'P 1'
#
loop_
_entity.id
_entity.type
_entity.pdbx_description
1 polymer ?
#
loop_
_entity_poly.entity_id
_entity_poly.type
_entity_poly.pdbx_seq_one_letter_code
_entity_poly.pdbx_strand_id
1 'polypeptide(L)'
;MTQESYDYANRHGLRPISWNDFHGLCQAIALAAAEFKPEIIIALGRGGFYPGTLIAHLLRTEIYPVRLSRRVNDVVVYDDPVWLLDPPALVQGKRVLMVDEICDSGQTLQVAVEKLVAMEVAAVKTAVLYSHTWGANIPDTIGLITDALLLNPWDREAVVDGRIQFHSEYVSAFAQQGIPLEDTLRIPATKFELAKRP
;
A
#
# COMPACT_ATOMS: atom_id res chain seq x y z
N MET A 1 -2.43 28.18 2.87
CA MET A 1 -3.09 26.99 2.30
C MET A 1 -3.06 25.94 3.39
N THR A 2 -4.22 25.60 3.92
CA THR A 2 -4.34 24.55 4.94
C THR A 2 -4.02 23.22 4.25
N GLN A 3 -2.95 22.58 4.70
CA GLN A 3 -2.58 21.24 4.32
C GLN A 3 -3.75 20.35 4.73
N GLU A 4 -4.54 19.83 3.78
CA GLU A 4 -5.52 18.80 4.08
C GLU A 4 -4.77 17.54 4.50
N SER A 5 -4.66 17.35 5.81
CA SER A 5 -4.20 16.09 6.38
C SER A 5 -5.25 15.01 6.09
N TYR A 6 -4.85 13.75 6.03
CA TYR A 6 -5.78 12.63 6.03
C TYR A 6 -6.78 12.81 7.17
N ASP A 7 -8.08 12.65 6.90
CA ASP A 7 -9.09 12.65 7.96
C ASP A 7 -9.05 11.32 8.72
N TYR A 8 -8.30 11.31 9.82
CA TYR A 8 -8.19 10.17 10.71
C TYR A 8 -9.33 10.11 11.74
N ALA A 9 -10.20 11.12 11.80
CA ALA A 9 -11.31 11.17 12.76
C ALA A 9 -12.33 10.04 12.54
N ASN A 10 -12.46 9.55 11.29
CA ASN A 10 -13.35 8.45 10.94
C ASN A 10 -12.72 7.06 11.15
N ARG A 11 -11.50 6.97 11.69
CA ARG A 11 -10.87 5.68 12.00
C ARG A 11 -11.25 5.22 13.41
N HIS A 12 -11.61 3.95 13.54
CA HIS A 12 -12.09 3.38 14.80
C HIS A 12 -11.01 2.53 15.47
N GLY A 13 -10.23 3.17 16.34
CA GLY A 13 -9.13 2.52 17.06
C GLY A 13 -7.87 2.34 16.24
N LEU A 14 -6.92 1.57 16.77
CA LEU A 14 -5.59 1.33 16.20
C LEU A 14 -5.40 -0.16 15.94
N ARG A 15 -4.88 -0.50 14.76
CA ARG A 15 -4.49 -1.86 14.37
C ARG A 15 -3.01 -1.90 13.99
N PRO A 16 -2.10 -2.21 14.94
CA PRO A 16 -0.71 -2.48 14.60
C PRO A 16 -0.60 -3.74 13.76
N ILE A 17 0.22 -3.68 12.72
CA ILE A 17 0.55 -4.81 11.85
C ILE A 17 2.02 -5.17 12.08
N SER A 18 2.29 -6.42 12.40
CA SER A 18 3.65 -6.94 12.48
C SER A 18 4.15 -7.39 11.09
N TRP A 19 5.47 -7.59 10.96
CA TRP A 19 6.04 -8.20 9.75
C TRP A 19 5.48 -9.60 9.48
N ASN A 20 5.14 -10.36 10.52
CA ASN A 20 4.53 -11.68 10.39
C ASN A 20 3.08 -11.59 9.90
N ASP A 21 2.29 -10.62 10.41
CA ASP A 21 0.94 -10.38 9.92
C ASP A 21 0.95 -9.99 8.44
N PHE A 22 1.84 -9.05 8.06
CA PHE A 22 2.04 -8.65 6.68
C PHE A 22 2.38 -9.84 5.77
N HIS A 23 3.33 -10.69 6.20
CA HIS A 23 3.70 -11.88 5.44
C HIS A 23 2.52 -12.85 5.28
N GLY A 24 1.77 -13.10 6.35
CA GLY A 24 0.58 -13.96 6.31
C GLY A 24 -0.52 -13.43 5.38
N LEU A 25 -0.77 -12.12 5.39
CA LEU A 25 -1.72 -11.47 4.48
C LEU A 25 -1.28 -11.63 3.01
N CYS A 26 0.00 -11.39 2.71
CA CYS A 26 0.52 -11.59 1.36
C CYS A 26 0.44 -13.05 0.89
N GLN A 27 0.67 -14.02 1.78
CA GLN A 27 0.49 -15.43 1.46
C GLN A 27 -0.97 -15.76 1.12
N ALA A 28 -1.92 -15.25 1.91
CA ALA A 28 -3.35 -15.45 1.67
C ALA A 28 -3.78 -14.87 0.31
N ILE A 29 -3.33 -13.64 0.00
CA ILE A 29 -3.60 -12.99 -1.29
C ILE A 29 -2.97 -13.76 -2.44
N ALA A 30 -1.71 -14.21 -2.31
CA ALA A 30 -1.03 -14.97 -3.36
C ALA A 30 -1.75 -16.29 -3.65
N LEU A 31 -2.21 -17.01 -2.62
CA LEU A 31 -3.00 -18.23 -2.79
C LEU A 31 -4.33 -17.96 -3.51
N ALA A 32 -5.05 -16.91 -3.12
CA ALA A 32 -6.31 -16.54 -3.79
C ALA A 32 -6.09 -16.11 -5.25
N ALA A 33 -4.98 -15.43 -5.55
CA ALA A 33 -4.65 -14.97 -6.89
C ALA A 33 -4.06 -16.10 -7.80
N ALA A 34 -3.63 -17.22 -7.24
CA ALA A 34 -2.95 -18.28 -7.99
C ALA A 34 -3.82 -18.90 -9.10
N GLU A 35 -5.14 -19.02 -8.87
CA GLU A 35 -6.08 -19.53 -9.90
C GLU A 35 -6.21 -18.62 -11.11
N PHE A 36 -6.05 -17.32 -10.93
CA PHE A 36 -6.05 -16.35 -12.01
C PHE A 36 -4.82 -16.50 -12.90
N LYS A 37 -3.74 -17.10 -12.39
CA LYS A 37 -2.45 -17.29 -13.09
C LYS A 37 -1.92 -15.98 -13.67
N PRO A 38 -1.67 -14.96 -12.85
CA PRO A 38 -1.18 -13.68 -13.33
C PRO A 38 0.17 -13.87 -14.04
N GLU A 39 0.35 -13.18 -15.16
CA GLU A 39 1.62 -13.17 -15.90
C GLU A 39 2.47 -11.96 -15.53
N ILE A 40 1.84 -10.93 -15.00
CA ILE A 40 2.48 -9.69 -14.58
C ILE A 40 1.77 -9.19 -13.31
N ILE A 41 2.57 -8.71 -12.37
CA ILE A 41 2.08 -7.94 -11.24
C ILE A 41 2.39 -6.46 -11.49
N ILE A 42 1.38 -5.61 -11.35
CA ILE A 42 1.53 -4.16 -11.32
C ILE A 42 1.33 -3.71 -9.87
N ALA A 43 2.38 -3.11 -9.29
CA ALA A 43 2.33 -2.60 -7.93
C ALA A 43 2.10 -1.09 -7.92
N LEU A 44 1.03 -0.64 -7.26
CA LEU A 44 0.70 0.78 -7.10
C LEU A 44 1.55 1.40 -5.99
N GLY A 45 2.38 2.36 -6.35
CA GLY A 45 3.30 3.00 -5.42
C GLY A 45 2.69 4.17 -4.62
N ARG A 46 3.17 4.31 -3.40
CA ARG A 46 4.32 3.67 -2.72
C ARG A 46 3.94 2.41 -1.93
N GLY A 47 2.82 2.45 -1.20
CA GLY A 47 2.42 1.39 -0.27
C GLY A 47 2.30 0.01 -0.91
N GLY A 48 1.70 -0.06 -2.10
CA GLY A 48 1.55 -1.31 -2.85
C GLY A 48 2.85 -1.98 -3.31
N PHE A 49 4.00 -1.30 -3.24
CA PHE A 49 5.29 -1.92 -3.57
C PHE A 49 5.69 -3.01 -2.58
N TYR A 50 5.35 -2.86 -1.30
CA TYR A 50 5.62 -3.88 -0.29
C TYR A 50 4.88 -5.19 -0.58
N PRO A 51 3.52 -5.20 -0.62
CA PRO A 51 2.78 -6.42 -0.92
C PRO A 51 3.04 -6.92 -2.34
N GLY A 52 3.10 -6.03 -3.34
CA GLY A 52 3.34 -6.39 -4.72
C GLY A 52 4.63 -7.19 -4.88
N THR A 53 5.73 -6.74 -4.26
CA THR A 53 7.02 -7.43 -4.32
C THR A 53 6.96 -8.82 -3.67
N LEU A 54 6.38 -8.92 -2.47
CA LEU A 54 6.30 -10.21 -1.78
C LEU A 54 5.37 -11.20 -2.52
N ILE A 55 4.21 -10.72 -3.01
CA ILE A 55 3.27 -11.55 -3.78
C ILE A 55 3.92 -12.01 -5.10
N ALA A 56 4.68 -11.15 -5.78
CA ALA A 56 5.42 -11.52 -6.98
C ALA A 56 6.43 -12.65 -6.72
N HIS A 57 7.17 -12.56 -5.61
CA HIS A 57 8.09 -13.62 -5.20
C HIS A 57 7.36 -14.93 -4.87
N LEU A 58 6.21 -14.89 -4.21
CA LEU A 58 5.41 -16.07 -3.89
C LEU A 58 4.84 -16.74 -5.15
N LEU A 59 4.38 -15.96 -6.12
CA LEU A 59 3.81 -16.43 -7.38
C LEU A 59 4.87 -16.69 -8.46
N ARG A 60 6.14 -16.31 -8.24
CA ARG A 60 7.23 -16.38 -9.23
C ARG A 60 6.89 -15.65 -10.52
N THR A 61 6.31 -14.45 -10.38
CA THR A 61 5.82 -13.62 -11.46
C THR A 61 6.60 -12.30 -11.52
N GLU A 62 6.79 -11.76 -12.72
CA GLU A 62 7.42 -10.45 -12.91
C GLU A 62 6.57 -9.33 -12.33
N ILE A 63 7.24 -8.31 -11.77
CA ILE A 63 6.60 -7.16 -11.15
C ILE A 63 7.10 -5.85 -11.78
N TYR A 64 6.17 -4.92 -11.98
CA TYR A 64 6.48 -3.56 -12.45
C TYR A 64 5.83 -2.53 -11.54
N PRO A 65 6.59 -1.54 -11.06
CA PRO A 65 6.07 -0.46 -10.27
C PRO A 65 5.33 0.54 -11.17
N VAL A 66 4.22 1.07 -10.65
CA VAL A 66 3.53 2.21 -11.25
C VAL A 66 3.21 3.23 -10.15
N ARG A 67 2.96 4.47 -10.53
CA ARG A 67 2.57 5.48 -9.55
C ARG A 67 1.42 6.32 -10.05
N LEU A 68 0.33 6.22 -9.34
CA LEU A 68 -0.87 7.01 -9.50
C LEU A 68 -1.13 7.71 -8.16
N SER A 69 -1.21 9.03 -8.12
CA SER A 69 -1.30 9.75 -6.85
C SER A 69 -1.96 11.12 -7.02
N ARG A 70 -2.66 11.56 -5.99
CA ARG A 70 -3.09 12.95 -5.81
C ARG A 70 -2.00 13.79 -5.10
N ARG A 71 -0.94 13.14 -4.58
CA ARG A 71 0.07 13.76 -3.71
C ARG A 71 1.44 13.84 -4.38
N VAL A 72 2.11 14.96 -4.10
CA VAL A 72 3.54 15.14 -4.36
C VAL A 72 4.21 15.50 -3.04
N ASN A 73 5.26 14.76 -2.66
CA ASN A 73 5.95 14.90 -1.36
C ASN A 73 4.97 14.90 -0.17
N ASP A 74 4.04 13.94 -0.17
CA ASP A 74 3.00 13.73 0.83
C ASP A 74 1.95 14.85 0.97
N VAL A 75 2.00 15.89 0.13
CA VAL A 75 1.01 16.98 0.05
C VAL A 75 0.03 16.71 -1.09
N VAL A 76 -1.28 16.83 -0.82
CA VAL A 76 -2.32 16.76 -1.86
C VAL A 76 -2.19 17.97 -2.78
N VAL A 77 -1.93 17.75 -4.06
CA VAL A 77 -1.75 18.79 -5.10
C VAL A 77 -2.70 18.64 -6.28
N TYR A 78 -3.33 17.47 -6.42
CA TYR A 78 -4.29 17.21 -7.51
C TYR A 78 -5.66 16.85 -6.92
N ASP A 79 -6.73 17.30 -7.57
CA ASP A 79 -8.10 16.95 -7.19
C ASP A 79 -8.37 15.46 -7.47
N ASP A 80 -7.93 14.96 -8.63
CA ASP A 80 -8.02 13.56 -9.03
C ASP A 80 -6.63 12.90 -9.10
N PRO A 81 -6.55 11.55 -8.96
CA PRO A 81 -5.30 10.84 -9.13
C PRO A 81 -4.72 11.01 -10.52
N VAL A 82 -3.44 11.39 -10.61
CA VAL A 82 -2.70 11.52 -11.87
C VAL A 82 -1.59 10.48 -11.96
N TRP A 83 -1.31 10.03 -13.19
CA TRP A 83 -0.21 9.13 -13.47
C TRP A 83 1.13 9.86 -13.37
N LEU A 84 1.96 9.43 -12.45
CA LEU A 84 3.36 9.88 -12.29
C LEU A 84 4.34 8.86 -12.87
N LEU A 85 3.93 7.59 -12.96
CA LEU A 85 4.64 6.50 -13.62
C LEU A 85 3.62 5.54 -14.22
N ASP A 86 3.59 5.47 -15.55
CA ASP A 86 2.65 4.64 -16.29
C ASP A 86 3.02 3.14 -16.26
N PRO A 87 2.02 2.24 -16.45
CA PRO A 87 2.29 0.83 -16.72
C PRO A 87 3.13 0.65 -17.99
N PRO A 88 4.04 -0.34 -18.00
CA PRO A 88 4.86 -0.60 -19.18
C PRO A 88 4.03 -1.22 -20.33
N ALA A 89 4.41 -0.94 -21.57
CA ALA A 89 3.69 -1.44 -22.75
C ALA A 89 3.56 -2.97 -22.83
N LEU A 90 4.49 -3.69 -22.17
CA LEU A 90 4.51 -5.16 -22.15
C LEU A 90 3.29 -5.81 -21.44
N VAL A 91 2.43 -5.01 -20.76
CA VAL A 91 1.19 -5.53 -20.14
C VAL A 91 0.14 -5.92 -21.19
N GLN A 92 0.24 -5.42 -22.43
CA GLN A 92 -0.69 -5.73 -23.51
C GLN A 92 -0.82 -7.24 -23.73
N GLY A 93 -2.06 -7.73 -23.80
CA GLY A 93 -2.36 -9.15 -23.95
C GLY A 93 -2.03 -10.04 -22.75
N LYS A 94 -1.66 -9.48 -21.60
CA LYS A 94 -1.31 -10.24 -20.39
C LYS A 94 -2.43 -10.27 -19.36
N ARG A 95 -2.44 -11.32 -18.54
CA ARG A 95 -3.24 -11.34 -17.31
C ARG A 95 -2.47 -10.60 -16.23
N VAL A 96 -3.01 -9.47 -15.79
CA VAL A 96 -2.37 -8.55 -14.85
C VAL A 96 -3.03 -8.66 -13.48
N LEU A 97 -2.25 -8.89 -12.43
CA LEU A 97 -2.68 -8.69 -11.05
C LEU A 97 -2.18 -7.32 -10.59
N MET A 98 -3.10 -6.41 -10.34
CA MET A 98 -2.80 -5.11 -9.76
C MET A 98 -2.85 -5.20 -8.25
N VAL A 99 -1.78 -4.75 -7.60
CA VAL A 99 -1.63 -4.82 -6.13
C VAL A 99 -1.46 -3.43 -5.55
N ASP A 100 -2.27 -3.11 -4.54
CA ASP A 100 -2.12 -1.90 -3.73
C ASP A 100 -2.09 -2.25 -2.23
N GLU A 101 -1.74 -1.29 -1.41
CA GLU A 101 -1.73 -1.42 0.04
C GLU A 101 -3.14 -1.39 0.61
N ILE A 102 -3.89 -0.33 0.30
CA ILE A 102 -5.19 -0.07 0.91
C ILE A 102 -6.20 0.49 -0.10
N CYS A 103 -7.40 -0.06 -0.06
CA CYS A 103 -8.56 0.50 -0.74
C CYS A 103 -9.39 1.33 0.25
N ASP A 104 -9.39 2.64 0.07
CA ASP A 104 -10.28 3.55 0.77
C ASP A 104 -11.57 3.76 -0.05
N SER A 105 -11.65 4.79 -0.88
CA SER A 105 -12.79 5.00 -1.79
C SER A 105 -12.75 4.12 -3.05
N GLY A 106 -11.61 3.51 -3.36
CA GLY A 106 -11.39 2.71 -4.57
C GLY A 106 -11.12 3.52 -5.84
N GLN A 107 -11.20 4.85 -5.82
CA GLN A 107 -10.99 5.69 -7.00
C GLN A 107 -9.64 5.41 -7.68
N THR A 108 -8.57 5.27 -6.91
CA THR A 108 -7.24 4.97 -7.45
C THR A 108 -7.22 3.63 -8.20
N LEU A 109 -7.82 2.58 -7.62
CA LEU A 109 -7.90 1.28 -8.27
C LEU A 109 -8.73 1.33 -9.55
N GLN A 110 -9.87 2.03 -9.55
CA GLN A 110 -10.72 2.17 -10.73
C GLN A 110 -9.99 2.84 -11.89
N VAL A 111 -9.35 4.00 -11.64
CA VAL A 111 -8.54 4.70 -12.64
C VAL A 111 -7.41 3.83 -13.18
N ALA A 112 -6.79 3.05 -12.30
CA ALA A 112 -5.71 2.17 -12.69
C ALA A 112 -6.18 0.97 -13.52
N VAL A 113 -7.33 0.37 -13.20
CA VAL A 113 -7.96 -0.68 -14.01
C VAL A 113 -8.36 -0.16 -15.38
N GLU A 114 -9.01 1.01 -15.46
CA GLU A 114 -9.39 1.65 -16.72
C GLU A 114 -8.18 1.85 -17.64
N LYS A 115 -7.05 2.29 -17.09
CA LYS A 115 -5.81 2.44 -17.86
C LYS A 115 -5.32 1.10 -18.42
N LEU A 116 -5.29 0.03 -17.62
CA LEU A 116 -4.87 -1.29 -18.07
C LEU A 116 -5.81 -1.86 -19.14
N VAL A 117 -7.12 -1.66 -18.97
CA VAL A 117 -8.11 -2.06 -19.99
C VAL A 117 -7.86 -1.29 -21.30
N ALA A 118 -7.61 0.01 -21.24
CA ALA A 118 -7.25 0.82 -22.40
C ALA A 118 -5.92 0.40 -23.07
N MET A 119 -5.03 -0.27 -22.32
CA MET A 119 -3.79 -0.88 -22.83
C MET A 119 -4.00 -2.31 -23.35
N GLU A 120 -5.25 -2.75 -23.48
CA GLU A 120 -5.62 -4.06 -24.05
C GLU A 120 -4.99 -5.25 -23.32
N VAL A 121 -4.96 -5.24 -21.98
CA VAL A 121 -4.58 -6.43 -21.21
C VAL A 121 -5.59 -7.56 -21.46
N ALA A 122 -5.15 -8.81 -21.41
CA ALA A 122 -6.05 -9.96 -21.59
C ALA A 122 -7.08 -10.08 -20.47
N ALA A 123 -6.67 -9.77 -19.24
CA ALA A 123 -7.54 -9.67 -18.05
C ALA A 123 -6.81 -8.90 -16.95
N VAL A 124 -7.56 -8.24 -16.09
CA VAL A 124 -7.05 -7.60 -14.87
C VAL A 124 -7.83 -8.07 -13.66
N LYS A 125 -7.12 -8.37 -12.59
CA LYS A 125 -7.66 -8.51 -11.24
C LYS A 125 -6.93 -7.60 -10.28
N THR A 126 -7.61 -7.23 -9.20
CA THR A 126 -7.09 -6.32 -8.18
C THR A 126 -6.95 -7.02 -6.83
N ALA A 127 -5.89 -6.71 -6.10
CA ALA A 127 -5.67 -7.20 -4.76
C ALA A 127 -5.15 -6.09 -3.86
N VAL A 128 -5.61 -6.05 -2.62
CA VAL A 128 -5.16 -5.09 -1.60
C VAL A 128 -4.89 -5.80 -0.28
N LEU A 129 -3.90 -5.32 0.47
CA LEU A 129 -3.69 -5.82 1.83
C LEU A 129 -4.89 -5.49 2.71
N TYR A 130 -5.40 -4.26 2.58
CA TYR A 130 -6.45 -3.74 3.44
C TYR A 130 -7.56 -3.09 2.63
N SER A 131 -8.76 -3.13 3.19
CA SER A 131 -9.86 -2.28 2.73
C SER A 131 -10.65 -1.78 3.92
N HIS A 132 -11.15 -0.56 3.81
CA HIS A 132 -12.21 -0.11 4.70
C HIS A 132 -13.55 -0.71 4.26
N THR A 133 -14.50 -0.80 5.20
CA THR A 133 -15.81 -1.41 4.93
C THR A 133 -16.53 -0.77 3.75
N TRP A 134 -16.38 0.55 3.56
CA TRP A 134 -17.01 1.29 2.45
C TRP A 134 -16.34 1.09 1.08
N GLY A 135 -15.09 0.64 1.03
CA GLY A 135 -14.36 0.33 -0.20
C GLY A 135 -14.28 -1.17 -0.54
N ALA A 136 -14.80 -2.03 0.35
CA ALA A 136 -14.57 -3.47 0.28
C ALA A 136 -15.26 -4.18 -0.92
N ASN A 137 -16.13 -3.51 -1.64
CA ASN A 137 -16.80 -4.04 -2.84
C ASN A 137 -16.02 -3.77 -4.14
N ILE A 138 -14.86 -3.13 -4.08
CA ILE A 138 -14.11 -2.71 -5.26
C ILE A 138 -12.98 -3.69 -5.62
N PRO A 139 -12.07 -4.07 -4.69
CA PRO A 139 -11.02 -5.03 -5.03
C PRO A 139 -11.55 -6.45 -5.20
N ASP A 140 -10.96 -7.22 -6.11
CA ASP A 140 -11.29 -8.65 -6.29
C ASP A 140 -10.81 -9.50 -5.10
N THR A 141 -9.71 -9.11 -4.47
CA THR A 141 -9.11 -9.83 -3.34
C THR A 141 -8.68 -8.83 -2.26
N ILE A 142 -9.06 -9.12 -1.01
CA ILE A 142 -8.74 -8.28 0.15
C ILE A 142 -8.14 -9.17 1.23
N GLY A 143 -6.99 -8.78 1.77
CA GLY A 143 -6.35 -9.49 2.88
C GLY A 143 -7.07 -9.27 4.22
N LEU A 144 -7.41 -8.03 4.55
CA LEU A 144 -8.08 -7.66 5.80
C LEU A 144 -9.03 -6.48 5.59
N ILE A 145 -10.27 -6.61 6.06
CA ILE A 145 -11.23 -5.50 6.11
C ILE A 145 -11.21 -4.91 7.52
N THR A 146 -10.98 -3.60 7.63
CA THR A 146 -10.93 -2.91 8.93
C THR A 146 -11.09 -1.41 8.78
N ASP A 147 -11.82 -0.77 9.69
CA ASP A 147 -11.96 0.68 9.76
C ASP A 147 -11.00 1.31 10.80
N ALA A 148 -10.13 0.49 11.39
CA ALA A 148 -9.10 0.97 12.31
C ALA A 148 -7.98 1.73 11.56
N LEU A 149 -7.29 2.62 12.29
CA LEU A 149 -6.03 3.18 11.85
C LEU A 149 -4.98 2.06 11.81
N LEU A 150 -4.49 1.76 10.61
CA LEU A 150 -3.45 0.75 10.41
C LEU A 150 -2.07 1.35 10.71
N LEU A 151 -1.27 0.67 11.50
CA LEU A 151 0.11 1.03 11.80
C LEU A 151 1.03 -0.01 11.16
N ASN A 152 1.44 0.26 9.93
CA ASN A 152 2.26 -0.66 9.15
C ASN A 152 3.72 -0.68 9.62
N PRO A 153 4.40 -1.84 9.54
CA PRO A 153 5.78 -1.96 10.01
C PRO A 153 6.78 -1.16 9.16
N TRP A 154 6.47 -0.84 7.92
CA TRP A 154 7.34 -0.07 7.01
C TRP A 154 7.10 1.44 7.05
N ASP A 155 6.04 1.91 7.70
CA ASP A 155 5.60 3.30 7.61
C ASP A 155 5.48 4.00 8.97
N ARG A 156 5.60 3.26 10.07
CA ARG A 156 5.41 3.82 11.42
C ARG A 156 6.52 4.76 11.87
N GLU A 157 7.70 4.69 11.24
CA GLU A 157 8.86 5.46 11.65
C GLU A 157 9.50 6.19 10.45
N ALA A 158 10.07 7.35 10.74
CA ALA A 158 10.77 8.17 9.75
C ALA A 158 12.11 8.66 10.32
N VAL A 159 13.04 8.98 9.41
CA VAL A 159 14.28 9.66 9.79
C VAL A 159 14.03 11.16 9.83
N VAL A 160 14.13 11.75 11.03
CA VAL A 160 14.02 13.19 11.26
C VAL A 160 15.28 13.65 11.98
N ASP A 161 15.99 14.62 11.41
CA ASP A 161 17.24 15.17 11.96
C ASP A 161 18.27 14.08 12.31
N GLY A 162 18.41 13.07 11.45
CA GLY A 162 19.34 11.96 11.64
C GLY A 162 18.95 10.95 12.72
N ARG A 163 17.71 10.97 13.20
CA ARG A 163 17.19 10.06 14.22
C ARG A 163 15.92 9.37 13.72
N ILE A 164 15.74 8.11 14.12
CA ILE A 164 14.48 7.39 13.90
C ILE A 164 13.44 7.89 14.90
N GLN A 165 12.31 8.36 14.39
CA GLN A 165 11.18 8.85 15.18
C GLN A 165 9.89 8.29 14.59
N PHE A 166 8.78 8.31 15.36
CA PHE A 166 7.47 8.06 14.79
C PHE A 166 7.18 9.04 13.65
N HIS A 167 6.60 8.53 12.58
CA HIS A 167 6.15 9.36 11.47
C HIS A 167 5.12 10.39 11.96
N SER A 168 5.28 11.65 11.60
CA SER A 168 4.46 12.76 12.12
C SER A 168 2.97 12.62 11.83
N GLU A 169 2.61 11.98 10.72
CA GLU A 169 1.22 11.67 10.37
C GLU A 169 0.55 10.76 11.41
N TYR A 170 1.25 9.70 11.87
CA TYR A 170 0.72 8.82 12.92
C TYR A 170 0.62 9.54 14.28
N VAL A 171 1.59 10.39 14.62
CA VAL A 171 1.51 11.22 15.85
C VAL A 171 0.25 12.09 15.82
N SER A 172 -0.03 12.73 14.68
CA SER A 172 -1.23 13.54 14.49
C SER A 172 -2.51 12.69 14.53
N ALA A 173 -2.51 11.51 13.89
CA ALA A 173 -3.64 10.58 13.87
C ALA A 173 -3.98 10.05 15.27
N PHE A 174 -2.95 9.72 16.07
CA PHE A 174 -3.13 9.29 17.47
C PHE A 174 -3.75 10.40 18.30
N ALA A 175 -3.25 11.64 18.15
CA ALA A 175 -3.80 12.79 18.86
C ALA A 175 -5.29 13.03 18.52
N GLN A 176 -5.66 12.92 17.24
CA GLN A 176 -7.07 13.08 16.78
C GLN A 176 -7.99 12.01 17.37
N GLN A 177 -7.51 10.79 17.59
CA GLN A 177 -8.29 9.70 18.16
C GLN A 177 -8.15 9.60 19.69
N GLY A 178 -7.36 10.46 20.34
CA GLY A 178 -7.09 10.37 21.77
C GLY A 178 -6.32 9.10 22.19
N ILE A 179 -5.55 8.49 21.26
CA ILE A 179 -4.74 7.31 21.53
C ILE A 179 -3.37 7.76 22.05
N PRO A 180 -2.92 7.27 23.23
CA PRO A 180 -1.60 7.59 23.72
C PRO A 180 -0.50 6.99 22.83
N LEU A 181 0.54 7.77 22.57
CA LEU A 181 1.72 7.29 21.86
C LEU A 181 2.61 6.50 22.83
N GLU A 182 2.66 5.18 22.64
CA GLU A 182 3.44 4.27 23.48
C GLU A 182 4.70 3.80 22.76
N ASP A 183 5.82 3.70 23.47
CA ASP A 183 7.07 3.17 22.90
C ASP A 183 6.96 1.71 22.46
N THR A 184 6.01 0.94 23.03
CA THR A 184 5.69 -0.43 22.61
C THR A 184 5.23 -0.55 21.17
N LEU A 185 4.73 0.53 20.58
CA LEU A 185 4.34 0.59 19.16
C LEU A 185 5.54 0.76 18.22
N ARG A 186 6.73 1.07 18.74
CA ARG A 186 7.94 1.14 17.92
C ARG A 186 8.43 -0.24 17.51
N ILE A 187 9.09 -0.29 16.35
CA ILE A 187 9.76 -1.52 15.91
C ILE A 187 11.05 -1.67 16.73
N PRO A 188 11.27 -2.82 17.41
CA PRO A 188 12.55 -3.08 18.05
C PRO A 188 13.66 -3.07 16.99
N ALA A 189 14.58 -2.11 17.12
CA ALA A 189 15.69 -1.99 16.18
C ALA A 189 16.87 -2.84 16.60
N THR A 190 17.31 -3.74 15.73
CA THR A 190 18.66 -4.31 15.81
C THR A 190 19.64 -3.28 15.23
N LYS A 191 20.61 -2.85 16.03
CA LYS A 191 21.64 -1.91 15.55
C LYS A 191 22.66 -2.67 14.72
N PHE A 192 22.80 -2.28 13.46
CA PHE A 192 23.87 -2.73 12.60
C PHE A 192 24.83 -1.57 12.34
N GLU A 193 26.12 -1.85 12.32
CA GLU A 193 27.11 -0.92 11.79
C GLU A 193 27.26 -1.11 10.28
N LEU A 194 27.40 -0.01 9.56
CA LEU A 194 27.65 -0.10 8.13
C LEU A 194 29.02 -0.76 7.89
N ALA A 195 29.07 -1.69 6.93
CA ALA A 195 30.33 -2.28 6.50
C ALA A 195 31.28 -1.17 6.00
N LYS A 196 32.50 -1.15 6.52
CA LYS A 196 33.55 -0.28 5.99
C LYS A 196 33.97 -0.83 4.63
N ARG A 197 34.02 0.04 3.63
CA ARG A 197 34.60 -0.34 2.35
C ARG A 197 36.11 -0.64 2.56
N PRO A 198 36.63 -1.69 1.94
CA PRO A 198 38.06 -2.00 2.00
C PRO A 198 38.90 -0.87 1.40
#